data_91bd673c1fe8cbf4fa2c95217d628362
#
_entry.id   91bd673c1fe8cbf4fa2c95217d628362
#
_cell.length_a   1.000
_cell.length_b   1.000
_cell.length_c   1.000
_cell.angle_alpha   90.00
_cell.angle_beta   90.00
_cell.angle_gamma   90.00
#
_symmetry.space_group_name_H-M   'P 1'
#
loop_
_entity.id
_entity.type
_entity.pdbx_description
1 polymer ?
#
loop_
_entity_poly.entity_id
_entity_poly.type
_entity_poly.pdbx_seq_one_letter_code
_entity_poly.pdbx_strand_id
1 'polypeptide(L)'
;MAREIYRKIIELVLRAAGLARTVGIHNLLQPGLVKEMIIADTLGHELITTKRDADARSAEYPSILYEYLSCKEGGSGQLDRMFNEPVDKRRESLNRIRRNAKVYFAVFYEAEQTKAKVIYELEPEVVVRETERQLDRSRNAISHVGFSEAWARENGRVVYEDKKG
;
A
#
# COMPACT_ATOMS: atom_id res chain seq x y z
N MET A 1 30.32 -18.73 9.38
CA MET A 1 29.61 -17.52 9.90
C MET A 1 28.45 -17.09 8.99
N ALA A 2 28.66 -16.62 7.77
CA ALA A 2 27.55 -16.18 6.89
C ALA A 2 26.48 -17.26 6.64
N ARG A 3 26.90 -18.52 6.42
CA ARG A 3 25.98 -19.65 6.21
C ARG A 3 25.08 -19.94 7.41
N GLU A 4 25.56 -19.75 8.62
CA GLU A 4 24.76 -19.91 9.84
C GLU A 4 23.71 -18.82 9.96
N ILE A 5 24.07 -17.58 9.62
CA ILE A 5 23.13 -16.45 9.57
C ILE A 5 22.03 -16.72 8.54
N TYR A 6 22.38 -17.22 7.34
CA TYR A 6 21.39 -17.56 6.32
C TYR A 6 20.43 -18.66 6.77
N ARG A 7 20.92 -19.70 7.46
CA ARG A 7 20.06 -20.74 8.03
C ARG A 7 19.08 -20.15 9.04
N LYS A 8 19.53 -19.29 9.93
CA LYS A 8 18.68 -18.64 10.91
C LYS A 8 17.63 -17.74 10.26
N ILE A 9 17.98 -16.99 9.20
CA ILE A 9 17.02 -16.20 8.43
C ILE A 9 15.97 -17.12 7.82
N ILE A 10 16.36 -18.23 7.19
CA ILE A 10 15.44 -19.19 6.59
C ILE A 10 14.48 -19.77 7.63
N GLU A 11 14.97 -20.17 8.79
CA GLU A 11 14.15 -20.68 9.90
C GLU A 11 13.09 -19.65 10.34
N LEU A 12 13.48 -18.39 10.50
CA LEU A 12 12.57 -17.30 10.87
C LEU A 12 11.51 -17.04 9.78
N VAL A 13 11.90 -17.02 8.51
CA VAL A 13 10.98 -16.85 7.38
C VAL A 13 9.98 -18.02 7.30
N LEU A 14 10.44 -19.27 7.46
CA LEU A 14 9.56 -20.44 7.45
C LEU A 14 8.59 -20.44 8.63
N ARG A 15 9.04 -20.01 9.81
CA ARG A 15 8.18 -19.83 10.98
C ARG A 15 7.13 -18.76 10.77
N ALA A 16 7.53 -17.60 10.22
CA ALA A 16 6.62 -16.52 9.86
C ALA A 16 5.60 -16.97 8.81
N ALA A 17 6.02 -17.70 7.77
CA ALA A 17 5.13 -18.27 6.76
C ALA A 17 4.14 -19.28 7.37
N GLY A 18 4.56 -20.04 8.38
CA GLY A 18 3.67 -20.92 9.14
C GLY A 18 2.55 -20.16 9.84
N LEU A 19 2.90 -19.08 10.55
CA LEU A 19 1.92 -18.19 11.18
C LEU A 19 0.99 -17.52 10.16
N ALA A 20 1.53 -17.03 9.06
CA ALA A 20 0.76 -16.38 8.00
C ALA A 20 -0.37 -17.29 7.47
N ARG A 21 -0.09 -18.60 7.31
CA ARG A 21 -1.11 -19.57 6.88
C ARG A 21 -2.27 -19.68 7.85
N THR A 22 -2.07 -19.50 9.15
CA THR A 22 -3.15 -19.56 10.15
C THR A 22 -4.19 -18.45 9.99
N VAL A 23 -3.82 -17.38 9.32
CA VAL A 23 -4.71 -16.22 9.01
C VAL A 23 -5.03 -16.11 7.52
N GLY A 24 -4.83 -17.20 6.76
CA GLY A 24 -5.21 -17.29 5.34
C GLY A 24 -4.20 -16.69 4.36
N ILE A 25 -3.01 -16.29 4.81
CA ILE A 25 -1.94 -15.79 3.95
C ILE A 25 -1.08 -16.97 3.47
N HIS A 26 -1.23 -17.36 2.19
CA HIS A 26 -0.51 -18.48 1.61
C HIS A 26 0.88 -18.09 1.04
N ASN A 27 1.06 -16.83 0.67
CA ASN A 27 2.34 -16.30 0.17
C ASN A 27 2.75 -15.05 0.95
N LEU A 28 3.44 -15.25 2.07
CA LEU A 28 3.95 -14.15 2.91
C LEU A 28 4.93 -13.24 2.15
N LEU A 29 5.68 -13.81 1.20
CA LEU A 29 6.70 -13.08 0.44
C LEU A 29 6.14 -12.42 -0.83
N GLN A 30 4.82 -12.38 -0.99
CA GLN A 30 4.19 -11.61 -2.05
C GLN A 30 4.63 -10.13 -1.95
N PRO A 31 5.05 -9.51 -3.06
CA PRO A 31 5.48 -8.11 -3.06
C PRO A 31 4.44 -7.18 -2.43
N GLY A 32 4.89 -6.29 -1.54
CA GLY A 32 4.05 -5.32 -0.85
C GLY A 32 3.36 -5.80 0.42
N LEU A 33 3.06 -7.10 0.55
CA LEU A 33 2.23 -7.63 1.63
C LEU A 33 2.79 -7.33 3.04
N VAL A 34 4.08 -7.50 3.26
CA VAL A 34 4.69 -7.22 4.58
C VAL A 34 4.60 -5.72 4.92
N LYS A 35 4.74 -4.84 3.94
CA LYS A 35 4.55 -3.39 4.14
C LYS A 35 3.09 -3.06 4.46
N GLU A 36 2.13 -3.69 3.79
CA GLU A 36 0.70 -3.54 4.09
C GLU A 36 0.38 -4.02 5.52
N MET A 37 0.96 -5.15 5.97
CA MET A 37 0.84 -5.62 7.36
C MET A 37 1.39 -4.60 8.36
N ILE A 38 2.55 -4.01 8.09
CA ILE A 38 3.17 -2.99 8.94
C ILE A 38 2.31 -1.73 9.01
N ILE A 39 1.75 -1.28 7.88
CA ILE A 39 0.85 -0.12 7.83
C ILE A 39 -0.40 -0.41 8.66
N ALA A 40 -1.03 -1.57 8.43
CA ALA A 40 -2.24 -1.97 9.15
C ALA A 40 -2.01 -2.03 10.66
N ASP A 41 -0.93 -2.65 11.11
CA ASP A 41 -0.56 -2.73 12.53
C ASP A 41 -0.29 -1.34 13.12
N THR A 42 0.46 -0.50 12.42
CA THR A 42 0.78 0.87 12.86
C THR A 42 -0.47 1.75 13.03
N LEU A 43 -1.47 1.58 12.15
CA LEU A 43 -2.70 2.38 12.14
C LEU A 43 -3.86 1.72 12.91
N GLY A 44 -3.68 0.49 13.42
CA GLY A 44 -4.73 -0.26 14.10
C GLY A 44 -5.85 -0.72 13.16
N HIS A 45 -5.53 -0.99 11.91
CA HIS A 45 -6.47 -1.50 10.91
C HIS A 45 -6.42 -3.03 10.84
N GLU A 46 -7.46 -3.63 10.28
CA GLU A 46 -7.52 -5.04 9.96
C GLU A 46 -7.16 -5.26 8.48
N LEU A 47 -6.09 -6.04 8.22
CA LEU A 47 -5.65 -6.34 6.85
C LEU A 47 -6.68 -7.24 6.15
N ILE A 48 -6.97 -6.94 4.88
CA ILE A 48 -7.79 -7.79 4.01
C ILE A 48 -6.84 -8.66 3.17
N THR A 49 -7.00 -9.97 3.28
CA THR A 49 -6.11 -10.93 2.61
C THR A 49 -6.61 -11.40 1.24
N THR A 50 -7.78 -10.95 0.80
CA THR A 50 -8.36 -11.28 -0.50
C THR A 50 -7.93 -10.28 -1.57
N LYS A 51 -7.43 -10.77 -2.71
CA LYS A 51 -6.86 -9.94 -3.81
C LYS A 51 -7.83 -9.02 -4.56
N ARG A 52 -9.13 -9.06 -4.27
CA ARG A 52 -10.16 -8.31 -5.02
C ARG A 52 -10.70 -7.10 -4.28
N ASP A 53 -10.37 -6.96 -3.03
CA ASP A 53 -10.87 -5.91 -2.16
C ASP A 53 -9.81 -4.84 -1.91
N ALA A 54 -10.16 -3.87 -1.04
CA ALA A 54 -9.22 -2.92 -0.49
C ALA A 54 -8.12 -3.64 0.33
N ASP A 55 -7.06 -2.94 0.68
CA ASP A 55 -5.95 -3.53 1.42
C ASP A 55 -6.28 -3.77 2.89
N ALA A 56 -7.12 -2.91 3.46
CA ALA A 56 -7.51 -3.01 4.86
C ALA A 56 -8.91 -2.44 5.11
N ARG A 57 -9.40 -2.69 6.32
CA ARG A 57 -10.66 -2.16 6.84
C ARG A 57 -10.52 -1.67 8.28
N SER A 58 -11.48 -0.89 8.72
CA SER A 58 -11.57 -0.52 10.12
C SER A 58 -11.79 -1.77 10.99
N ALA A 59 -11.04 -1.88 12.09
CA ALA A 59 -11.24 -2.95 13.07
C ALA A 59 -12.59 -2.82 13.80
N GLU A 60 -13.09 -1.60 13.96
CA GLU A 60 -14.37 -1.32 14.63
C GLU A 60 -15.57 -1.37 13.67
N TYR A 61 -15.39 -0.85 12.44
CA TYR A 61 -16.45 -0.76 11.41
C TYR A 61 -16.01 -1.44 10.12
N PRO A 62 -16.21 -2.77 9.96
CA PRO A 62 -15.66 -3.54 8.84
C PRO A 62 -16.10 -3.11 7.42
N SER A 63 -17.15 -2.29 7.30
CA SER A 63 -17.59 -1.71 6.04
C SER A 63 -16.74 -0.50 5.59
N ILE A 64 -15.94 0.06 6.48
CA ILE A 64 -15.03 1.16 6.18
C ILE A 64 -13.73 0.59 5.65
N LEU A 65 -13.44 0.88 4.38
CA LEU A 65 -12.31 0.33 3.63
C LEU A 65 -11.17 1.35 3.50
N TYR A 66 -9.97 0.85 3.39
CA TYR A 66 -8.74 1.63 3.22
C TYR A 66 -7.85 1.04 2.12
N GLU A 67 -7.22 1.91 1.33
CA GLU A 67 -6.21 1.56 0.34
C GLU A 67 -4.84 2.02 0.80
N TYR A 68 -3.81 1.24 0.54
CA TYR A 68 -2.46 1.54 0.91
C TYR A 68 -1.58 1.77 -0.31
N LEU A 69 -0.81 2.83 -0.28
CA LEU A 69 0.30 3.10 -1.17
C LEU A 69 1.58 3.08 -0.36
N SER A 70 2.64 2.51 -0.86
CA SER A 70 3.91 2.50 -0.16
C SER A 70 5.10 2.61 -1.10
N CYS A 71 6.15 3.24 -0.62
CA CYS A 71 7.46 3.25 -1.27
C CYS A 71 8.59 3.29 -0.24
N LYS A 72 9.81 3.07 -0.70
CA LYS A 72 10.99 3.46 0.06
C LYS A 72 11.28 4.96 -0.14
N GLU A 73 12.12 5.55 0.69
CA GLU A 73 12.61 6.92 0.50
C GLU A 73 13.12 7.12 -0.94
N GLY A 74 12.73 8.23 -1.56
CA GLY A 74 13.08 8.56 -2.94
C GLY A 74 12.34 7.76 -4.03
N GLY A 75 11.47 6.83 -3.64
CA GLY A 75 10.64 6.08 -4.56
C GLY A 75 9.25 6.69 -4.80
N SER A 76 8.37 5.91 -5.42
CA SER A 76 6.96 6.26 -5.62
C SER A 76 6.04 5.10 -5.24
N GLY A 77 4.91 5.42 -4.62
CA GLY A 77 3.80 4.49 -4.48
C GLY A 77 3.03 4.40 -5.79
N GLN A 78 2.49 3.23 -6.11
CA GLN A 78 1.85 3.02 -7.40
C GLN A 78 0.47 2.36 -7.25
N LEU A 79 -0.47 2.85 -8.04
CA LEU A 79 -1.70 2.13 -8.37
C LEU A 79 -1.47 1.39 -9.68
N ASP A 80 -1.52 0.07 -9.61
CA ASP A 80 -1.30 -0.79 -10.76
C ASP A 80 -2.59 -0.99 -11.56
N ARG A 81 -2.42 -1.22 -12.88
CA ARG A 81 -3.50 -1.60 -13.80
C ARG A 81 -4.69 -0.63 -13.75
N MET A 82 -4.39 0.67 -13.82
CA MET A 82 -5.41 1.70 -14.00
C MET A 82 -5.78 1.79 -15.49
N PHE A 83 -7.04 1.51 -15.80
CA PHE A 83 -7.52 1.56 -17.19
C PHE A 83 -7.78 3.00 -17.61
N ASN A 84 -7.23 3.38 -18.76
CA ASN A 84 -7.55 4.61 -19.45
C ASN A 84 -8.71 4.39 -20.45
N GLU A 85 -8.71 3.22 -21.07
CA GLU A 85 -9.70 2.80 -22.06
C GLU A 85 -10.09 1.32 -21.85
N PRO A 86 -11.32 0.91 -22.20
CA PRO A 86 -12.44 1.78 -22.57
C PRO A 86 -13.00 2.58 -21.39
N VAL A 87 -13.90 3.53 -21.66
CA VAL A 87 -14.46 4.46 -20.65
C VAL A 87 -15.04 3.73 -19.43
N ASP A 88 -15.72 2.62 -19.64
CA ASP A 88 -16.29 1.84 -18.53
C ASP A 88 -15.21 1.26 -17.61
N LYS A 89 -14.10 0.78 -18.16
CA LYS A 89 -12.97 0.26 -17.39
C LYS A 89 -12.22 1.38 -16.67
N ARG A 90 -12.11 2.55 -17.27
CA ARG A 90 -11.57 3.75 -16.61
C ARG A 90 -12.43 4.09 -15.39
N ARG A 91 -13.74 4.15 -15.54
CA ARG A 91 -14.67 4.43 -14.45
C ARG A 91 -14.57 3.39 -13.32
N GLU A 92 -14.50 2.11 -13.65
CA GLU A 92 -14.28 1.04 -12.67
C GLU A 92 -12.97 1.24 -11.89
N SER A 93 -11.87 1.61 -12.59
CA SER A 93 -10.58 1.88 -11.97
C SER A 93 -10.64 3.04 -10.97
N LEU A 94 -11.30 4.14 -11.33
CA LEU A 94 -11.46 5.29 -10.44
C LEU A 94 -12.40 4.98 -9.25
N ASN A 95 -13.46 4.21 -9.48
CA ASN A 95 -14.36 3.78 -8.41
C ASN A 95 -13.68 2.85 -7.41
N ARG A 96 -12.68 2.08 -7.84
CA ARG A 96 -11.85 1.28 -6.95
C ARG A 96 -11.11 2.14 -5.91
N ILE A 97 -10.75 3.38 -6.25
CA ILE A 97 -10.20 4.35 -5.31
C ILE A 97 -11.30 4.94 -4.43
N ARG A 98 -12.42 5.39 -5.04
CA ARG A 98 -13.53 6.08 -4.35
C ARG A 98 -14.24 5.25 -3.30
N ARG A 99 -14.24 3.93 -3.42
CA ARG A 99 -14.87 3.04 -2.42
C ARG A 99 -14.19 3.06 -1.05
N ASN A 100 -12.95 3.54 -0.99
CA ASN A 100 -12.20 3.65 0.25
C ASN A 100 -12.57 4.91 1.02
N ALA A 101 -12.64 4.81 2.34
CA ALA A 101 -12.84 5.99 3.20
C ALA A 101 -11.60 6.88 3.23
N LYS A 102 -10.41 6.26 3.16
CA LYS A 102 -9.12 6.95 3.10
C LYS A 102 -8.12 6.13 2.27
N VAL A 103 -7.12 6.83 1.75
CA VAL A 103 -5.92 6.23 1.18
C VAL A 103 -4.73 6.62 2.06
N TYR A 104 -3.90 5.66 2.42
CA TYR A 104 -2.71 5.90 3.24
C TYR A 104 -1.46 5.71 2.40
N PHE A 105 -0.58 6.68 2.43
CA PHE A 105 0.70 6.64 1.71
C PHE A 105 1.84 6.53 2.72
N ALA A 106 2.52 5.38 2.74
CA ALA A 106 3.60 5.10 3.67
C ALA A 106 4.97 5.16 2.97
N VAL A 107 5.89 5.89 3.57
CA VAL A 107 7.30 5.92 3.16
C VAL A 107 8.11 5.11 4.15
N PHE A 108 8.89 4.17 3.65
CA PHE A 108 9.79 3.31 4.43
C PHE A 108 11.24 3.79 4.28
N TYR A 109 12.05 3.61 5.31
CA TYR A 109 13.47 3.92 5.23
C TYR A 109 14.15 3.10 4.13
N GLU A 110 15.07 3.71 3.38
CA GLU A 110 15.81 2.98 2.35
C GLU A 110 16.74 1.92 2.95
N ALA A 111 17.40 2.24 4.06
CA ALA A 111 18.32 1.33 4.75
C ALA A 111 17.58 0.21 5.52
N GLU A 112 16.32 0.43 5.90
CA GLU A 112 15.51 -0.54 6.67
C GLU A 112 14.06 -0.54 6.15
N GLN A 113 13.83 -1.24 5.03
CA GLN A 113 12.55 -1.21 4.32
C GLN A 113 11.39 -1.95 5.02
N THR A 114 11.61 -2.43 6.23
CA THR A 114 10.58 -2.95 7.14
C THR A 114 10.18 -1.94 8.21
N LYS A 115 10.74 -0.73 8.19
CA LYS A 115 10.44 0.34 9.13
C LYS A 115 9.80 1.53 8.41
N ALA A 116 8.56 1.86 8.78
CA ALA A 116 7.89 3.03 8.28
C ALA A 116 8.52 4.29 8.87
N LYS A 117 8.81 5.28 8.01
CA LYS A 117 9.33 6.59 8.36
C LYS A 117 8.19 7.57 8.63
N VAL A 118 7.23 7.61 7.72
CA VAL A 118 6.07 8.50 7.77
C VAL A 118 4.89 7.89 7.03
N ILE A 119 3.68 8.13 7.51
CA ILE A 119 2.45 7.75 6.83
C ILE A 119 1.57 8.99 6.68
N TYR A 120 1.15 9.27 5.47
CA TYR A 120 0.21 10.33 5.10
C TYR A 120 -1.18 9.74 4.89
N GLU A 121 -2.19 10.41 5.40
CA GLU A 121 -3.61 10.15 5.11
C GLU A 121 -4.07 11.08 4.00
N LEU A 122 -4.72 10.52 2.99
CA LEU A 122 -5.20 11.20 1.79
C LEU A 122 -6.70 10.98 1.63
N GLU A 123 -7.41 12.01 1.20
CA GLU A 123 -8.79 11.87 0.75
C GLU A 123 -8.83 11.12 -0.59
N PRO A 124 -9.71 10.14 -0.80
CA PRO A 124 -9.79 9.39 -2.06
C PRO A 124 -9.94 10.28 -3.30
N GLU A 125 -10.72 11.34 -3.23
CA GLU A 125 -10.93 12.25 -4.36
C GLU A 125 -9.65 13.03 -4.76
N VAL A 126 -8.73 13.25 -3.85
CA VAL A 126 -7.41 13.83 -4.16
C VAL A 126 -6.59 12.85 -4.99
N VAL A 127 -6.61 11.57 -4.62
CA VAL A 127 -5.94 10.48 -5.35
C VAL A 127 -6.60 10.28 -6.72
N VAL A 128 -7.93 10.34 -6.79
CA VAL A 128 -8.68 10.25 -8.06
C VAL A 128 -8.27 11.36 -9.02
N ARG A 129 -8.25 12.62 -8.59
CA ARG A 129 -7.86 13.75 -9.45
C ARG A 129 -6.46 13.61 -10.00
N GLU A 130 -5.50 13.19 -9.18
CA GLU A 130 -4.13 12.96 -9.64
C GLU A 130 -4.06 11.78 -10.61
N THR A 131 -4.82 10.72 -10.34
CA THR A 131 -4.93 9.56 -11.24
C THR A 131 -5.50 9.96 -12.59
N GLU A 132 -6.60 10.71 -12.62
CA GLU A 132 -7.19 11.22 -13.88
C GLU A 132 -6.20 12.08 -14.66
N ARG A 133 -5.48 13.00 -13.97
CA ARG A 133 -4.46 13.85 -14.59
C ARG A 133 -3.35 13.03 -15.26
N GLN A 134 -2.92 11.94 -14.64
CA GLN A 134 -1.89 11.06 -15.21
C GLN A 134 -2.45 10.21 -16.36
N LEU A 135 -3.67 9.67 -16.22
CA LEU A 135 -4.34 8.91 -17.28
C LEU A 135 -4.59 9.77 -18.53
N ASP A 136 -5.00 11.03 -18.38
CA ASP A 136 -5.22 11.96 -19.51
C ASP A 136 -3.95 12.24 -20.32
N ARG A 137 -2.78 12.10 -19.69
CA ARG A 137 -1.47 12.25 -20.35
C ARG A 137 -0.93 10.95 -20.93
N SER A 138 -1.47 9.82 -20.50
CA SER A 138 -1.04 8.50 -20.95
C SER A 138 -1.63 8.19 -22.33
N ARG A 139 -0.80 7.58 -23.19
CA ARG A 139 -1.24 7.01 -24.47
C ARG A 139 -1.57 5.52 -24.38
N ASN A 140 -1.40 4.93 -23.21
CA ASN A 140 -1.64 3.51 -22.99
C ASN A 140 -3.06 3.26 -22.50
N ALA A 141 -3.68 2.19 -22.98
CA ALA A 141 -5.00 1.75 -22.50
C ALA A 141 -4.99 1.33 -21.02
N ILE A 142 -3.86 0.82 -20.54
CA ILE A 142 -3.63 0.45 -19.14
C ILE A 142 -2.31 1.09 -18.68
N SER A 143 -2.33 1.73 -17.54
CA SER A 143 -1.17 2.44 -17.00
C SER A 143 -0.95 2.13 -15.53
N HIS A 144 0.29 2.36 -15.09
CA HIS A 144 0.63 2.51 -13.67
C HIS A 144 0.57 4.00 -13.32
N VAL A 145 -0.06 4.33 -12.22
CA VAL A 145 -0.16 5.70 -11.72
C VAL A 145 0.72 5.84 -10.49
N GLY A 146 1.69 6.75 -10.54
CA GLY A 146 2.69 6.93 -9.50
C GLY A 146 2.44 8.17 -8.64
N PHE A 147 2.78 8.06 -7.35
CA PHE A 147 2.66 9.13 -6.37
C PHE A 147 3.97 9.26 -5.61
N SER A 148 4.51 10.49 -5.56
CA SER A 148 5.72 10.79 -4.79
C SER A 148 5.40 11.16 -3.34
N GLU A 149 6.40 11.06 -2.45
CA GLU A 149 6.26 11.58 -1.09
C GLU A 149 5.97 13.10 -1.07
N ALA A 150 6.61 13.88 -1.94
CA ALA A 150 6.38 15.32 -2.04
C ALA A 150 4.91 15.61 -2.34
N TRP A 151 4.31 14.89 -3.30
CA TRP A 151 2.89 15.02 -3.62
C TRP A 151 2.00 14.64 -2.42
N ALA A 152 2.31 13.54 -1.73
CA ALA A 152 1.54 13.09 -0.57
C ALA A 152 1.61 14.10 0.58
N ARG A 153 2.76 14.72 0.79
CA ARG A 153 2.96 15.78 1.81
C ARG A 153 2.13 17.03 1.52
N GLU A 154 2.03 17.43 0.25
CA GLU A 154 1.26 18.60 -0.18
C GLU A 154 -0.26 18.35 -0.11
N ASN A 155 -0.70 17.11 -0.31
CA ASN A 155 -2.11 16.78 -0.52
C ASN A 155 -2.75 15.98 0.63
N GLY A 156 -1.97 15.55 1.61
CA GLY A 156 -2.41 14.76 2.74
C GLY A 156 -2.02 15.37 4.08
N ARG A 157 -2.29 14.62 5.14
CA ARG A 157 -1.83 14.95 6.49
C ARG A 157 -1.01 13.81 7.08
N VAL A 158 0.01 14.13 7.88
CA VAL A 158 0.79 13.12 8.59
C VAL A 158 -0.07 12.51 9.70
N VAL A 159 -0.18 11.18 9.71
CA VAL A 159 -0.88 10.40 10.75
C VAL A 159 0.08 9.53 11.57
N TYR A 160 1.25 9.28 11.04
CA TYR A 160 2.35 8.61 11.74
C TYR A 160 3.69 9.19 11.29
N GLU A 161 4.60 9.38 12.22
CA GLU A 161 5.98 9.77 11.96
C GLU A 161 6.90 9.10 12.98
N ASP A 162 7.96 8.46 12.49
CA ASP A 162 8.99 7.88 13.37
C ASP A 162 9.81 8.98 14.02
N LYS A 163 9.74 9.08 15.35
CA LYS A 163 10.42 10.12 16.15
C LYS A 163 11.92 9.84 16.37
N LYS A 164 12.42 8.73 15.82
CA LYS A 164 13.81 8.28 16.00
C LYS A 164 14.65 8.39 14.73
N GLY A 165 14.21 9.21 13.79
CA GLY A 165 14.98 9.54 12.60
C GLY A 165 16.03 10.61 12.86
#